data_ed2028f38f1fe654a7ba2d6060751ed0
#
_entry.id   ed2028f38f1fe654a7ba2d6060751ed0
#
_cell.length_a   1.000
_cell.length_b   1.000
_cell.length_c   1.000
_cell.angle_alpha   90.00
_cell.angle_beta   90.00
_cell.angle_gamma   90.00
#
_symmetry.space_group_name_H-M   'P 1'
#
loop_
_entity.id
_entity.type
_entity.pdbx_description
1 polymer ?
#
loop_
_entity_poly.entity_id
_entity_poly.type
_entity_poly.pdbx_seq_one_letter_code
_entity_poly.pdbx_strand_id
1 'polypeptide(L)'
;MHIIYAVTTCSDRVYQQLFGDVKVKPAFQSQKYHRLLIEGLAKGAKVDVVANPPVNRSVLQKNFVQLPREEEGGACYRYIPAIRNPILKAAAVGIGTFFKTLFLIRKDSAVIVDGLNRVTALSAMLAARLRGRPCVGIVTDLPDMLGGSRFSKEFANFVIRHCTHYVFLTEAMNDYLNKARKPYVILEGHSDVTMKEKHPALEKKSHPRICFYAGGVSRQYGLKNLVDGFRAADVENAALHIYGPGDYVEELEAIAKEDPRVFYGGMLMNQEIVDRELEATLLVNPRPTEEEYVKYSFPSKTMEYMASGTAVLTTVLPGMPKEYHPYVYLLSDETAEGIAKTLKTVLSLSDEVLFDKGMKARAFVLEQKNNVIQAQKILEMLKRK
;
A
#
# COMPACT_ATOMS: atom_id res chain seq x y z
N MET A 1 22.92 8.63 -11.46
CA MET A 1 22.42 8.75 -10.05
C MET A 1 22.44 7.38 -9.41
N HIS A 2 22.82 7.30 -8.17
CA HIS A 2 22.84 6.07 -7.38
C HIS A 2 21.91 6.23 -6.16
N ILE A 3 20.97 5.32 -5.98
CA ILE A 3 20.02 5.31 -4.87
C ILE A 3 20.42 4.21 -3.89
N ILE A 4 20.49 4.58 -2.62
CA ILE A 4 20.61 3.62 -1.52
C ILE A 4 19.29 3.62 -0.78
N TYR A 5 18.55 2.51 -0.87
CA TYR A 5 17.22 2.38 -0.28
C TYR A 5 17.32 1.54 0.99
N ALA A 6 17.21 2.17 2.15
CA ALA A 6 17.33 1.51 3.46
C ALA A 6 15.96 1.33 4.11
N VAL A 7 15.51 0.08 4.24
CA VAL A 7 14.15 -0.22 4.67
C VAL A 7 14.01 -1.64 5.23
N THR A 8 12.92 -1.87 5.98
CA THR A 8 12.48 -3.22 6.34
C THR A 8 11.75 -3.85 5.16
N THR A 9 12.47 -4.66 4.39
CA THR A 9 11.97 -5.34 3.19
C THR A 9 12.87 -6.52 2.82
N CYS A 10 12.47 -7.30 1.83
CA CYS A 10 13.31 -8.25 1.12
C CYS A 10 12.84 -8.36 -0.35
N SER A 11 13.60 -9.08 -1.18
CA SER A 11 13.14 -9.44 -2.53
C SER A 11 11.90 -10.32 -2.47
N ASP A 12 11.15 -10.42 -3.55
CA ASP A 12 9.98 -11.30 -3.58
C ASP A 12 10.38 -12.76 -3.41
N ARG A 13 11.47 -13.17 -4.04
CA ARG A 13 12.02 -14.52 -3.89
C ARG A 13 12.31 -14.87 -2.43
N VAL A 14 13.01 -14.00 -1.69
CA VAL A 14 13.27 -14.22 -0.26
C VAL A 14 12.00 -14.15 0.57
N TYR A 15 11.07 -13.27 0.20
CA TYR A 15 9.78 -13.17 0.89
C TYR A 15 8.96 -14.45 0.77
N GLN A 16 8.89 -15.04 -0.43
CA GLN A 16 8.24 -16.34 -0.63
C GLN A 16 8.98 -17.47 0.08
N GLN A 17 10.31 -17.46 0.05
CA GLN A 17 11.12 -18.47 0.77
C GLN A 17 10.89 -18.42 2.29
N LEU A 18 10.73 -17.23 2.87
CA LEU A 18 10.55 -17.06 4.32
C LEU A 18 9.10 -17.24 4.77
N PHE A 19 8.13 -16.91 3.92
CA PHE A 19 6.73 -16.75 4.29
C PHE A 19 5.73 -17.41 3.34
N GLY A 20 6.19 -18.17 2.34
CA GLY A 20 5.32 -18.80 1.34
C GLY A 20 4.22 -19.64 1.98
N ASP A 21 4.58 -20.43 3.00
CA ASP A 21 3.67 -21.35 3.71
C ASP A 21 2.94 -20.70 4.89
N VAL A 22 3.16 -19.41 5.17
CA VAL A 22 2.54 -18.72 6.30
C VAL A 22 1.22 -18.08 5.87
N LYS A 23 0.11 -18.48 6.53
CA LYS A 23 -1.25 -17.97 6.21
C LYS A 23 -1.37 -16.45 6.36
N VAL A 24 -0.78 -15.86 7.41
CA VAL A 24 -0.75 -14.41 7.62
C VAL A 24 0.66 -13.90 7.40
N LYS A 25 0.92 -13.35 6.23
CA LYS A 25 2.24 -12.85 5.84
C LYS A 25 2.56 -11.53 6.55
N PRO A 26 3.70 -11.44 7.26
CA PRO A 26 4.05 -10.23 8.00
C PRO A 26 4.36 -9.05 7.07
N ALA A 27 3.89 -7.86 7.43
CA ALA A 27 4.17 -6.60 6.74
C ALA A 27 3.87 -6.61 5.22
N PHE A 28 2.89 -7.41 4.76
CA PHE A 28 2.62 -7.65 3.35
C PHE A 28 2.42 -6.36 2.54
N GLN A 29 1.62 -5.42 3.02
CA GLN A 29 1.34 -4.16 2.32
C GLN A 29 2.59 -3.28 2.21
N SER A 30 3.35 -3.13 3.31
CA SER A 30 4.59 -2.38 3.31
C SER A 30 5.65 -3.04 2.41
N GLN A 31 5.75 -4.38 2.45
CA GLN A 31 6.64 -5.16 1.58
C GLN A 31 6.32 -4.90 0.10
N LYS A 32 5.06 -5.01 -0.30
CA LYS A 32 4.60 -4.76 -1.67
C LYS A 32 4.88 -3.31 -2.10
N TYR A 33 4.56 -2.34 -1.25
CA TYR A 33 4.79 -0.92 -1.51
C TYR A 33 6.28 -0.64 -1.79
N HIS A 34 7.16 -1.04 -0.89
CA HIS A 34 8.59 -0.77 -1.04
C HIS A 34 9.22 -1.54 -2.20
N ARG A 35 8.82 -2.81 -2.42
CA ARG A 35 9.31 -3.59 -3.56
C ARG A 35 8.99 -2.92 -4.89
N LEU A 36 7.73 -2.57 -5.12
CA LEU A 36 7.31 -1.91 -6.35
C LEU A 36 8.02 -0.57 -6.57
N LEU A 37 8.21 0.21 -5.50
CA LEU A 37 8.91 1.49 -5.60
C LEU A 37 10.41 1.30 -5.92
N ILE A 38 11.07 0.29 -5.33
CA ILE A 38 12.44 -0.09 -5.62
C ILE A 38 12.59 -0.49 -7.09
N GLU A 39 11.70 -1.34 -7.60
CA GLU A 39 11.67 -1.76 -9.01
C GLU A 39 11.47 -0.56 -9.95
N GLY A 40 10.57 0.37 -9.60
CA GLY A 40 10.35 1.60 -10.34
C GLY A 40 11.60 2.49 -10.39
N LEU A 41 12.27 2.69 -9.25
CA LEU A 41 13.51 3.45 -9.15
C LEU A 41 14.64 2.82 -9.97
N ALA A 42 14.71 1.49 -10.00
CA ALA A 42 15.73 0.76 -10.76
C ALA A 42 15.61 0.92 -12.29
N LYS A 43 14.46 1.38 -12.80
CA LYS A 43 14.31 1.74 -14.21
C LYS A 43 15.03 3.04 -14.59
N GLY A 44 15.30 3.93 -13.64
CA GLY A 44 15.93 5.24 -13.89
C GLY A 44 17.23 5.51 -13.13
N ALA A 45 17.64 4.61 -12.22
CA ALA A 45 18.83 4.76 -11.39
C ALA A 45 19.43 3.40 -11.01
N LYS A 46 20.70 3.41 -10.62
CA LYS A 46 21.29 2.24 -9.95
C LYS A 46 20.75 2.20 -8.51
N VAL A 47 20.21 1.07 -8.07
CA VAL A 47 19.60 0.93 -6.74
C VAL A 47 20.33 -0.18 -5.96
N ASP A 48 20.90 0.19 -4.81
CA ASP A 48 21.35 -0.73 -3.78
C ASP A 48 20.38 -0.68 -2.60
N VAL A 49 19.78 -1.80 -2.21
CA VAL A 49 18.83 -1.91 -1.11
C VAL A 49 19.55 -2.41 0.14
N VAL A 50 19.59 -1.59 1.17
CA VAL A 50 20.03 -2.03 2.51
C VAL A 50 18.81 -2.58 3.24
N ALA A 51 18.62 -3.88 3.13
CA ALA A 51 17.39 -4.56 3.49
C ALA A 51 17.47 -5.18 4.90
N ASN A 52 16.51 -4.82 5.76
CA ASN A 52 16.25 -5.53 7.00
C ASN A 52 15.06 -6.48 6.77
N PRO A 53 15.25 -7.82 6.78
CA PRO A 53 14.16 -8.75 6.52
C PRO A 53 13.02 -8.59 7.57
N PRO A 54 11.72 -8.65 7.16
CA PRO A 54 10.58 -8.43 8.04
C PRO A 54 10.28 -9.66 8.93
N VAL A 55 11.31 -10.26 9.50
CA VAL A 55 11.21 -11.44 10.37
C VAL A 55 11.06 -11.08 11.84
N ASN A 56 10.27 -11.86 12.54
CA ASN A 56 10.08 -11.77 13.98
C ASN A 56 10.42 -13.11 14.66
N ARG A 57 10.28 -13.17 15.98
CA ARG A 57 10.61 -14.37 16.77
C ARG A 57 9.77 -15.62 16.41
N SER A 58 8.56 -15.43 15.91
CA SER A 58 7.67 -16.54 15.56
C SER A 58 8.05 -17.19 14.23
N VAL A 59 8.73 -16.45 13.36
CA VAL A 59 9.14 -16.93 12.03
C VAL A 59 10.57 -17.49 12.03
N LEU A 60 11.47 -16.88 12.79
CA LEU A 60 12.86 -17.33 12.87
C LEU A 60 13.00 -18.59 13.73
N GLN A 61 13.19 -19.73 13.10
CA GLN A 61 13.55 -20.98 13.77
C GLN A 61 14.99 -20.97 14.31
N LYS A 62 15.91 -20.29 13.59
CA LYS A 62 17.34 -20.15 13.98
C LYS A 62 17.57 -18.82 14.70
N ASN A 63 18.55 -18.81 15.63
CA ASN A 63 18.91 -17.58 16.36
C ASN A 63 19.54 -16.50 15.47
N PHE A 64 20.17 -16.92 14.37
CA PHE A 64 20.87 -16.07 13.40
C PHE A 64 20.67 -16.62 11.99
N VAL A 65 20.30 -15.73 11.05
CA VAL A 65 20.20 -16.05 9.62
C VAL A 65 20.85 -14.92 8.83
N GLN A 66 21.85 -15.27 8.04
CA GLN A 66 22.45 -14.37 7.05
C GLN A 66 21.91 -14.73 5.67
N LEU A 67 21.24 -13.78 5.03
CA LEU A 67 20.80 -13.91 3.66
C LEU A 67 21.92 -13.47 2.70
N PRO A 68 22.11 -14.16 1.57
CA PRO A 68 23.09 -13.79 0.57
C PRO A 68 22.67 -12.46 -0.12
N ARG A 69 23.67 -11.78 -0.67
CA ARG A 69 23.40 -10.68 -1.61
C ARG A 69 22.73 -11.24 -2.86
N GLU A 70 21.73 -10.53 -3.37
CA GLU A 70 21.03 -10.93 -4.59
C GLU A 70 20.62 -9.73 -5.45
N GLU A 71 20.25 -10.00 -6.70
CA GLU A 71 19.72 -9.02 -7.63
C GLU A 71 18.31 -9.45 -8.07
N GLU A 72 17.35 -8.54 -7.90
CA GLU A 72 15.97 -8.75 -8.30
C GLU A 72 15.32 -7.40 -8.67
N GLY A 73 14.45 -7.38 -9.70
CA GLY A 73 13.76 -6.16 -10.13
C GLY A 73 14.69 -5.02 -10.59
N GLY A 74 15.96 -5.33 -10.96
CA GLY A 74 16.98 -4.36 -11.34
C GLY A 74 17.69 -3.70 -10.14
N ALA A 75 17.39 -4.12 -8.91
CA ALA A 75 18.01 -3.63 -7.68
C ALA A 75 18.88 -4.72 -7.01
N CYS A 76 19.93 -4.28 -6.30
CA CYS A 76 20.83 -5.15 -5.56
C CYS A 76 20.48 -5.14 -4.07
N TYR A 77 19.98 -6.25 -3.53
CA TYR A 77 19.62 -6.42 -2.12
C TYR A 77 20.82 -6.84 -1.29
N ARG A 78 21.08 -6.10 -0.22
CA ARG A 78 22.16 -6.32 0.76
C ARG A 78 21.56 -6.44 2.13
N TYR A 79 21.39 -7.66 2.59
CA TYR A 79 20.66 -7.95 3.82
C TYR A 79 21.47 -7.63 5.09
N ILE A 80 20.76 -7.08 6.07
CA ILE A 80 21.20 -7.07 7.46
C ILE A 80 20.90 -8.45 8.05
N PRO A 81 21.79 -9.04 8.87
CA PRO A 81 21.51 -10.33 9.49
C PRO A 81 20.21 -10.32 10.29
N ALA A 82 19.40 -11.36 10.09
CA ALA A 82 18.19 -11.56 10.88
C ALA A 82 18.57 -12.25 12.20
N ILE A 83 18.28 -11.59 13.32
CA ILE A 83 18.63 -12.06 14.68
C ILE A 83 17.35 -12.22 15.50
N ARG A 84 17.22 -13.35 16.19
CA ARG A 84 16.04 -13.67 16.99
C ARG A 84 15.93 -12.83 18.27
N ASN A 85 17.07 -12.51 18.91
CA ASN A 85 17.08 -11.66 20.10
C ASN A 85 16.77 -10.21 19.71
N PRO A 86 15.78 -9.52 20.31
CA PRO A 86 15.34 -8.19 19.89
C PRO A 86 16.39 -7.09 20.14
N ILE A 87 17.17 -7.17 21.21
CA ILE A 87 18.21 -6.18 21.53
C ILE A 87 19.35 -6.30 20.53
N LEU A 88 19.85 -7.53 20.32
CA LEU A 88 20.90 -7.80 19.33
C LEU A 88 20.43 -7.50 17.91
N LYS A 89 19.14 -7.76 17.60
CA LYS A 89 18.53 -7.38 16.33
C LYS A 89 18.57 -5.87 16.14
N ALA A 90 18.14 -5.09 17.13
CA ALA A 90 18.13 -3.63 17.04
C ALA A 90 19.55 -3.08 16.85
N ALA A 91 20.54 -3.61 17.58
CA ALA A 91 21.95 -3.25 17.41
C ALA A 91 22.49 -3.62 16.02
N ALA A 92 22.23 -4.84 15.55
CA ALA A 92 22.67 -5.29 14.22
C ALA A 92 22.01 -4.46 13.10
N VAL A 93 20.73 -4.14 13.23
CA VAL A 93 20.02 -3.26 12.27
C VAL A 93 20.62 -1.87 12.30
N GLY A 94 20.84 -1.28 13.46
CA GLY A 94 21.40 0.06 13.59
C GLY A 94 22.82 0.16 13.02
N ILE A 95 23.73 -0.64 13.54
CA ILE A 95 25.16 -0.65 13.15
C ILE A 95 25.31 -1.11 11.69
N GLY A 96 24.65 -2.21 11.33
CA GLY A 96 24.75 -2.78 9.99
C GLY A 96 24.19 -1.84 8.91
N THR A 97 23.05 -1.19 9.16
CA THR A 97 22.48 -0.21 8.22
C THR A 97 23.41 1.00 8.09
N PHE A 98 23.92 1.54 9.20
CA PHE A 98 24.82 2.69 9.17
C PHE A 98 26.06 2.40 8.30
N PHE A 99 26.81 1.35 8.60
CA PHE A 99 28.05 1.06 7.87
C PHE A 99 27.80 0.63 6.42
N LYS A 100 26.79 -0.23 6.16
CA LYS A 100 26.46 -0.60 4.77
C LYS A 100 26.08 0.64 3.94
N THR A 101 25.24 1.52 4.48
CA THR A 101 24.87 2.77 3.81
C THR A 101 26.08 3.66 3.58
N LEU A 102 26.90 3.86 4.62
CA LEU A 102 28.09 4.71 4.56
C LEU A 102 29.10 4.28 3.49
N PHE A 103 29.35 2.96 3.35
CA PHE A 103 30.26 2.42 2.35
C PHE A 103 29.69 2.38 0.94
N LEU A 104 28.37 2.37 0.78
CA LEU A 104 27.72 2.42 -0.52
C LEU A 104 27.62 3.85 -1.08
N ILE A 105 27.63 4.87 -0.23
CA ILE A 105 27.46 6.27 -0.64
C ILE A 105 28.61 6.73 -1.55
N ARG A 106 28.24 7.27 -2.72
CA ARG A 106 29.11 7.90 -3.71
C ARG A 106 28.75 9.39 -3.88
N LYS A 107 29.52 10.12 -4.70
CA LYS A 107 29.30 11.55 -4.96
C LYS A 107 27.92 11.87 -5.57
N ASP A 108 27.34 10.94 -6.32
CA ASP A 108 26.03 11.09 -7.00
C ASP A 108 24.90 10.33 -6.28
N SER A 109 25.14 9.89 -5.04
CA SER A 109 24.15 9.11 -4.28
C SER A 109 23.11 9.97 -3.59
N ALA A 110 21.88 9.42 -3.48
CA ALA A 110 20.86 9.83 -2.53
C ALA A 110 20.42 8.60 -1.71
N VAL A 111 20.04 8.84 -0.45
CA VAL A 111 19.53 7.80 0.46
C VAL A 111 18.02 7.95 0.60
N ILE A 112 17.28 6.85 0.46
CA ILE A 112 15.83 6.81 0.68
C ILE A 112 15.55 5.93 1.89
N VAL A 113 14.71 6.39 2.80
CA VAL A 113 14.33 5.67 4.03
C VAL A 113 12.83 5.68 4.24
N ASP A 114 12.29 4.64 4.84
CA ASP A 114 10.95 4.65 5.40
C ASP A 114 11.01 5.35 6.78
N GLY A 115 10.38 6.51 6.90
CA GLY A 115 10.40 7.34 8.11
C GLY A 115 9.84 6.64 9.36
N LEU A 116 9.02 5.62 9.18
CA LEU A 116 8.44 4.84 10.27
C LEU A 116 9.34 3.67 10.74
N ASN A 117 10.32 3.28 9.94
CA ASN A 117 11.35 2.28 10.29
C ASN A 117 12.49 2.91 11.11
N ARG A 118 12.19 3.39 12.30
CA ARG A 118 12.99 4.29 13.14
C ARG A 118 14.50 4.00 13.18
N VAL A 119 14.89 2.77 13.55
CA VAL A 119 16.32 2.41 13.70
C VAL A 119 17.02 2.40 12.34
N THR A 120 16.43 1.77 11.34
CA THR A 120 16.93 1.72 9.97
C THR A 120 17.05 3.13 9.39
N ALA A 121 15.98 3.93 9.52
CA ALA A 121 15.93 5.28 8.98
C ALA A 121 16.94 6.22 9.66
N LEU A 122 17.04 6.20 10.99
CA LEU A 122 18.03 6.99 11.71
C LEU A 122 19.46 6.65 11.27
N SER A 123 19.78 5.38 11.20
CA SER A 123 21.13 4.92 10.85
C SER A 123 21.53 5.30 9.44
N ALA A 124 20.63 5.10 8.47
CA ALA A 124 20.87 5.49 7.08
C ALA A 124 20.92 7.02 6.89
N MET A 125 20.06 7.76 7.59
CA MET A 125 20.05 9.23 7.59
C MET A 125 21.37 9.79 8.16
N LEU A 126 21.87 9.25 9.26
CA LEU A 126 23.16 9.65 9.84
C LEU A 126 24.32 9.39 8.87
N ALA A 127 24.35 8.25 8.20
CA ALA A 127 25.34 7.92 7.17
C ALA A 127 25.24 8.91 5.98
N ALA A 128 24.03 9.24 5.52
CA ALA A 128 23.80 10.22 4.47
C ALA A 128 24.32 11.60 4.89
N ARG A 129 24.00 12.05 6.10
CA ARG A 129 24.43 13.34 6.65
C ARG A 129 25.94 13.43 6.77
N LEU A 130 26.62 12.37 7.26
CA LEU A 130 28.07 12.31 7.37
C LEU A 130 28.77 12.45 6.00
N ARG A 131 28.12 11.97 4.94
CA ARG A 131 28.63 12.06 3.57
C ARG A 131 28.10 13.29 2.79
N GLY A 132 27.31 14.16 3.43
CA GLY A 132 26.71 15.32 2.78
C GLY A 132 25.78 14.96 1.63
N ARG A 133 24.99 13.88 1.75
CA ARG A 133 24.09 13.40 0.69
C ARG A 133 22.63 13.61 1.07
N PRO A 134 21.75 13.82 0.07
CA PRO A 134 20.32 13.91 0.31
C PRO A 134 19.78 12.64 0.98
N CYS A 135 18.87 12.84 1.94
CA CYS A 135 18.09 11.78 2.58
C CYS A 135 16.60 12.06 2.36
N VAL A 136 15.93 11.17 1.65
CA VAL A 136 14.48 11.23 1.36
C VAL A 136 13.75 10.38 2.39
N GLY A 137 12.85 10.98 3.16
CA GLY A 137 11.95 10.27 4.06
C GLY A 137 10.63 9.95 3.37
N ILE A 138 10.32 8.68 3.20
CA ILE A 138 8.98 8.24 2.81
C ILE A 138 8.13 8.16 4.06
N VAL A 139 6.96 8.77 4.04
CA VAL A 139 6.03 8.80 5.17
C VAL A 139 4.65 8.36 4.68
N THR A 140 4.25 7.16 5.05
CA THR A 140 2.95 6.57 4.66
C THR A 140 1.86 6.76 5.69
N ASP A 141 2.24 7.06 6.94
CA ASP A 141 1.31 7.30 8.04
C ASP A 141 1.90 8.36 8.98
N LEU A 142 1.03 9.09 9.68
CA LEU A 142 1.47 10.01 10.70
C LEU A 142 1.87 9.26 11.98
N PRO A 143 3.11 9.46 12.51
CA PRO A 143 3.52 8.80 13.75
C PRO A 143 2.57 9.04 14.92
N ASP A 144 1.98 10.24 15.00
CA ASP A 144 1.08 10.65 16.09
C ASP A 144 -0.26 9.89 16.07
N MET A 145 -0.68 9.39 14.91
CA MET A 145 -1.93 8.63 14.71
C MET A 145 -1.72 7.12 14.77
N LEU A 146 -0.48 6.65 14.79
CA LEU A 146 -0.18 5.23 14.97
C LEU A 146 -0.24 4.86 16.45
N GLY A 147 -0.54 3.59 16.70
CA GLY A 147 -0.38 2.99 18.03
C GLY A 147 1.07 3.04 18.53
N GLY A 148 1.28 2.86 19.82
CA GLY A 148 2.62 2.80 20.42
C GLY A 148 2.88 3.88 21.47
N SER A 149 4.06 3.80 22.11
CA SER A 149 4.44 4.73 23.18
C SER A 149 4.75 6.13 22.63
N ARG A 150 4.60 7.15 23.50
CA ARG A 150 4.98 8.53 23.17
C ARG A 150 6.44 8.64 22.69
N PHE A 151 7.36 7.93 23.35
CA PHE A 151 8.76 7.87 22.92
C PHE A 151 8.91 7.36 21.49
N SER A 152 8.13 6.33 21.12
CA SER A 152 8.13 5.75 19.77
C SER A 152 7.71 6.77 18.71
N LYS A 153 6.66 7.55 18.99
CA LYS A 153 6.13 8.59 18.12
C LYS A 153 7.09 9.75 17.96
N GLU A 154 7.61 10.26 19.08
CA GLU A 154 8.60 11.33 19.08
C GLU A 154 9.90 10.95 18.33
N PHE A 155 10.34 9.70 18.48
CA PHE A 155 11.52 9.22 17.75
C PHE A 155 11.26 9.16 16.22
N ALA A 156 10.12 8.69 15.79
CA ALA A 156 9.76 8.72 14.36
C ALA A 156 9.67 10.16 13.84
N ASN A 157 9.02 11.05 14.56
CA ASN A 157 8.94 12.46 14.23
C ASN A 157 10.34 13.13 14.17
N PHE A 158 11.23 12.77 15.10
CA PHE A 158 12.62 13.22 15.06
C PHE A 158 13.33 12.80 13.77
N VAL A 159 13.24 11.54 13.39
CA VAL A 159 13.86 11.03 12.16
C VAL A 159 13.29 11.74 10.93
N ILE A 160 11.95 11.83 10.82
CA ILE A 160 11.29 12.51 9.72
C ILE A 160 11.75 13.95 9.60
N ARG A 161 11.75 14.72 10.69
CA ARG A 161 12.18 16.13 10.68
C ARG A 161 13.61 16.34 10.21
N HIS A 162 14.49 15.34 10.33
CA HIS A 162 15.90 15.43 9.92
C HIS A 162 16.17 14.94 8.50
N CYS A 163 15.19 14.37 7.80
CA CYS A 163 15.28 14.12 6.36
C CYS A 163 15.39 15.45 5.59
N THR A 164 16.04 15.43 4.44
CA THR A 164 16.25 16.60 3.58
C THR A 164 15.16 16.77 2.53
N HIS A 165 14.51 15.68 2.15
CA HIS A 165 13.44 15.61 1.14
C HIS A 165 12.36 14.65 1.62
N TYR A 166 11.18 14.75 1.05
CA TYR A 166 10.05 13.93 1.47
C TYR A 166 9.28 13.30 0.31
N VAL A 167 8.70 12.15 0.61
CA VAL A 167 7.62 11.53 -0.15
C VAL A 167 6.45 11.38 0.82
N PHE A 168 5.34 12.07 0.53
CA PHE A 168 4.11 12.00 1.32
C PHE A 168 2.97 11.42 0.49
N LEU A 169 1.95 10.87 1.15
CA LEU A 169 0.76 10.37 0.46
C LEU A 169 -0.20 11.48 0.04
N THR A 170 -0.28 12.56 0.82
CA THR A 170 -1.24 13.66 0.60
C THR A 170 -0.63 15.02 0.88
N GLU A 171 -1.20 16.07 0.29
CA GLU A 171 -0.82 17.45 0.61
C GLU A 171 -1.07 17.79 2.08
N ALA A 172 -2.17 17.28 2.67
CA ALA A 172 -2.45 17.48 4.09
C ALA A 172 -1.31 16.93 4.98
N MET A 173 -0.69 15.80 4.60
CA MET A 173 0.47 15.24 5.30
C MET A 173 1.70 16.14 5.15
N ASN A 174 1.95 16.69 3.97
CA ASN A 174 3.00 17.68 3.74
C ASN A 174 2.79 18.93 4.61
N ASP A 175 1.60 19.48 4.63
CA ASP A 175 1.27 20.66 5.44
C ASP A 175 1.45 20.40 6.95
N TYR A 176 1.17 19.19 7.39
CA TYR A 176 1.31 18.80 8.79
C TYR A 176 2.78 18.61 9.20
N LEU A 177 3.58 17.88 8.40
CA LEU A 177 4.94 17.46 8.77
C LEU A 177 6.05 18.38 8.26
N ASN A 178 5.89 19.00 7.08
CA ASN A 178 6.94 19.75 6.39
C ASN A 178 6.95 21.24 6.71
N LYS A 179 6.95 21.58 7.98
CA LYS A 179 6.97 23.01 8.41
C LYS A 179 8.19 23.80 7.90
N ALA A 180 9.28 23.12 7.59
CA ALA A 180 10.50 23.71 7.04
C ALA A 180 10.46 23.89 5.51
N ARG A 181 9.35 23.55 4.84
CA ARG A 181 9.15 23.65 3.38
C ARG A 181 10.28 23.03 2.56
N LYS A 182 10.78 21.88 2.98
CA LYS A 182 11.79 21.12 2.25
C LYS A 182 11.20 20.54 0.97
N PRO A 183 12.04 20.22 -0.04
CA PRO A 183 11.57 19.58 -1.27
C PRO A 183 10.80 18.29 -1.00
N TYR A 184 9.68 18.10 -1.70
CA TYR A 184 8.83 16.95 -1.54
C TYR A 184 8.13 16.56 -2.85
N VAL A 185 7.58 15.35 -2.86
CA VAL A 185 6.63 14.88 -3.88
C VAL A 185 5.45 14.19 -3.19
N ILE A 186 4.27 14.33 -3.79
CA ILE A 186 3.09 13.56 -3.39
C ILE A 186 3.02 12.31 -4.25
N LEU A 187 3.04 11.16 -3.58
CA LEU A 187 2.80 9.85 -4.15
C LEU A 187 1.68 9.19 -3.34
N GLU A 188 0.46 9.29 -3.82
CA GLU A 188 -0.74 8.76 -3.15
C GLU A 188 -0.64 7.23 -2.94
N GLY A 189 0.18 6.61 -3.75
CA GLY A 189 0.48 5.21 -3.87
C GLY A 189 1.01 4.94 -5.28
N HIS A 190 1.08 3.67 -5.65
CA HIS A 190 1.42 3.28 -7.02
C HIS A 190 0.76 1.95 -7.37
N SER A 191 0.31 1.82 -8.60
CA SER A 191 -0.13 0.56 -9.17
C SER A 191 1.08 -0.23 -9.68
N ASP A 192 0.95 -1.55 -9.70
CA ASP A 192 1.95 -2.43 -10.30
C ASP A 192 1.88 -2.33 -11.82
N VAL A 193 2.98 -1.94 -12.46
CA VAL A 193 3.04 -1.81 -13.92
C VAL A 193 2.80 -3.16 -14.62
N THR A 194 3.09 -4.29 -13.97
CA THR A 194 2.86 -5.63 -14.53
C THR A 194 1.39 -5.97 -14.68
N MET A 195 0.50 -5.24 -14.00
CA MET A 195 -0.94 -5.35 -14.24
C MET A 195 -1.33 -5.06 -15.70
N LYS A 196 -0.47 -4.41 -16.50
CA LYS A 196 -0.68 -4.24 -17.95
C LYS A 196 -0.78 -5.57 -18.69
N GLU A 197 -0.15 -6.62 -18.17
CA GLU A 197 -0.15 -7.96 -18.74
C GLU A 197 -1.45 -8.74 -18.45
N LYS A 198 -2.27 -8.26 -17.52
CA LYS A 198 -3.62 -8.81 -17.28
C LYS A 198 -4.60 -8.26 -18.33
N HIS A 199 -5.45 -9.11 -18.83
CA HIS A 199 -6.42 -8.77 -19.88
C HIS A 199 -7.85 -8.94 -19.35
N PRO A 200 -8.40 -7.87 -18.68
CA PRO A 200 -9.81 -7.89 -18.29
C PRO A 200 -10.68 -7.97 -19.55
N ALA A 201 -11.77 -8.73 -19.47
CA ALA A 201 -12.68 -8.93 -20.59
C ALA A 201 -14.12 -8.92 -20.08
N LEU A 202 -15.00 -8.29 -20.85
CA LEU A 202 -16.41 -8.12 -20.47
C LEU A 202 -17.12 -9.49 -20.30
N GLU A 203 -16.84 -10.43 -21.19
CA GLU A 203 -17.41 -11.78 -21.19
C GLU A 203 -16.97 -12.65 -20.00
N LYS A 204 -15.96 -12.21 -19.25
CA LYS A 204 -15.47 -12.89 -18.04
C LYS A 204 -16.09 -12.34 -16.76
N LYS A 205 -16.98 -11.34 -16.85
CA LYS A 205 -17.66 -10.81 -15.68
C LYS A 205 -18.67 -11.81 -15.14
N SER A 206 -18.68 -11.98 -13.83
CA SER A 206 -19.52 -12.97 -13.15
C SER A 206 -21.00 -12.64 -13.22
N HIS A 207 -21.84 -13.69 -13.35
CA HIS A 207 -23.28 -13.62 -13.15
C HIS A 207 -23.68 -14.66 -12.07
N PRO A 208 -24.37 -14.25 -10.99
CA PRO A 208 -24.91 -12.91 -10.72
C PRO A 208 -23.81 -11.84 -10.66
N ARG A 209 -24.21 -10.58 -10.78
CA ARG A 209 -23.30 -9.43 -10.65
C ARG A 209 -22.65 -9.38 -9.27
N ILE A 210 -21.34 -9.32 -9.21
CA ILE A 210 -20.62 -9.37 -7.93
C ILE A 210 -20.15 -7.97 -7.53
N CYS A 211 -20.65 -7.49 -6.39
CA CYS A 211 -20.00 -6.46 -5.59
C CYS A 211 -18.89 -7.11 -4.76
N PHE A 212 -17.68 -6.61 -4.84
CA PHE A 212 -16.52 -7.27 -4.25
C PHE A 212 -15.76 -6.34 -3.30
N TYR A 213 -15.36 -6.88 -2.16
CA TYR A 213 -14.44 -6.24 -1.23
C TYR A 213 -13.37 -7.23 -0.75
N ALA A 214 -12.10 -6.84 -0.79
CA ALA A 214 -11.02 -7.58 -0.18
C ALA A 214 -10.16 -6.70 0.72
N GLY A 215 -9.96 -7.09 1.98
CA GLY A 215 -9.14 -6.36 2.93
C GLY A 215 -9.49 -6.55 4.39
N GLY A 216 -9.18 -5.59 5.24
CA GLY A 216 -9.59 -5.64 6.64
C GLY A 216 -11.12 -5.63 6.77
N VAL A 217 -11.69 -6.71 7.28
CA VAL A 217 -13.13 -6.86 7.51
C VAL A 217 -13.45 -6.30 8.89
N SER A 218 -13.47 -4.97 8.98
CA SER A 218 -13.67 -4.24 10.24
C SER A 218 -14.75 -3.18 10.12
N ARG A 219 -15.46 -2.94 11.23
CA ARG A 219 -16.49 -1.89 11.32
C ARG A 219 -15.92 -0.51 11.02
N GLN A 220 -14.70 -0.23 11.47
CA GLN A 220 -14.00 1.03 11.22
C GLN A 220 -13.71 1.29 9.72
N TYR A 221 -13.81 0.28 8.86
CA TYR A 221 -13.66 0.42 7.41
C TYR A 221 -14.98 0.48 6.66
N GLY A 222 -16.11 0.66 7.37
CA GLY A 222 -17.44 0.84 6.78
C GLY A 222 -18.11 -0.45 6.33
N LEU A 223 -17.57 -1.63 6.72
CA LEU A 223 -18.08 -2.91 6.23
C LEU A 223 -19.51 -3.20 6.71
N LYS A 224 -19.86 -2.80 7.94
CA LYS A 224 -21.22 -2.95 8.43
C LYS A 224 -22.21 -2.20 7.55
N ASN A 225 -21.96 -0.90 7.30
CA ASN A 225 -22.83 -0.09 6.45
C ASN A 225 -22.90 -0.62 5.02
N LEU A 226 -21.79 -1.17 4.48
CA LEU A 226 -21.78 -1.80 3.16
C LEU A 226 -22.70 -3.02 3.12
N VAL A 227 -22.63 -3.92 4.10
CA VAL A 227 -23.46 -5.14 4.16
C VAL A 227 -24.92 -4.77 4.34
N ASP A 228 -25.23 -3.89 5.29
CA ASP A 228 -26.61 -3.44 5.55
C ASP A 228 -27.19 -2.73 4.32
N GLY A 229 -26.39 -1.86 3.69
CA GLY A 229 -26.78 -1.14 2.47
C GLY A 229 -26.97 -2.07 1.26
N PHE A 230 -26.14 -3.08 1.09
CA PHE A 230 -26.30 -4.07 0.01
C PHE A 230 -27.61 -4.87 0.19
N ARG A 231 -27.88 -5.34 1.40
CA ARG A 231 -29.12 -6.07 1.72
C ARG A 231 -30.36 -5.20 1.48
N ALA A 232 -30.30 -3.93 1.88
CA ALA A 232 -31.41 -2.97 1.71
C ALA A 232 -31.58 -2.51 0.25
N ALA A 233 -30.53 -2.53 -0.56
CA ALA A 233 -30.62 -2.15 -1.98
C ALA A 233 -31.50 -3.11 -2.79
N ASP A 234 -31.59 -4.36 -2.37
CA ASP A 234 -32.40 -5.42 -2.96
C ASP A 234 -32.28 -5.47 -4.50
N VAL A 235 -31.05 -5.53 -4.98
CA VAL A 235 -30.75 -5.61 -6.41
C VAL A 235 -30.84 -7.06 -6.87
N GLU A 236 -31.71 -7.29 -7.85
CA GLU A 236 -31.85 -8.61 -8.47
C GLU A 236 -30.54 -9.06 -9.15
N ASN A 237 -30.27 -10.36 -9.10
CA ASN A 237 -29.08 -10.95 -9.72
C ASN A 237 -27.75 -10.31 -9.30
N ALA A 238 -27.65 -9.87 -8.03
CA ALA A 238 -26.44 -9.35 -7.45
C ALA A 238 -26.03 -10.13 -6.18
N ALA A 239 -24.73 -10.23 -5.94
CA ALA A 239 -24.14 -10.80 -4.73
C ALA A 239 -23.03 -9.89 -4.20
N LEU A 240 -22.81 -9.93 -2.88
CA LEU A 240 -21.73 -9.22 -2.20
C LEU A 240 -20.70 -10.25 -1.69
N HIS A 241 -19.49 -10.21 -2.25
CA HIS A 241 -18.40 -11.08 -1.87
C HIS A 241 -17.35 -10.30 -1.05
N ILE A 242 -17.06 -10.78 0.15
CA ILE A 242 -16.14 -10.14 1.10
C ILE A 242 -15.03 -11.13 1.49
N TYR A 243 -13.78 -10.64 1.48
CA TYR A 243 -12.59 -11.41 1.82
C TYR A 243 -11.68 -10.63 2.77
N GLY A 244 -11.08 -11.34 3.72
CA GLY A 244 -10.06 -10.83 4.62
C GLY A 244 -10.37 -11.00 6.11
N PRO A 245 -9.42 -10.73 6.99
CA PRO A 245 -9.58 -10.84 8.44
C PRO A 245 -10.15 -9.55 9.04
N GLY A 246 -10.81 -9.64 10.20
CA GLY A 246 -11.25 -8.48 10.96
C GLY A 246 -12.20 -8.79 12.09
N ASP A 247 -12.58 -7.75 12.84
CA ASP A 247 -13.45 -7.79 13.99
C ASP A 247 -14.96 -7.89 13.65
N TYR A 248 -15.28 -7.75 12.36
CA TYR A 248 -16.66 -7.87 11.86
C TYR A 248 -16.97 -9.26 11.26
N VAL A 249 -15.98 -10.17 11.22
CA VAL A 249 -16.12 -11.49 10.55
C VAL A 249 -17.22 -12.34 11.16
N GLU A 250 -17.29 -12.46 12.48
CA GLU A 250 -18.29 -13.29 13.15
C GLU A 250 -19.74 -12.90 12.82
N GLU A 251 -20.03 -11.59 12.82
CA GLU A 251 -21.35 -11.07 12.42
C GLU A 251 -21.60 -11.26 10.93
N LEU A 252 -20.60 -11.06 10.09
CA LEU A 252 -20.70 -11.27 8.65
C LEU A 252 -21.02 -12.73 8.31
N GLU A 253 -20.39 -13.69 8.99
CA GLU A 253 -20.69 -15.12 8.83
C GLU A 253 -22.12 -15.49 9.24
N ALA A 254 -22.64 -14.83 10.30
CA ALA A 254 -24.05 -15.01 10.69
C ALA A 254 -24.99 -14.46 9.60
N ILE A 255 -24.72 -13.27 9.08
CA ILE A 255 -25.51 -12.67 7.99
C ILE A 255 -25.45 -13.52 6.72
N ALA A 256 -24.30 -14.08 6.36
CA ALA A 256 -24.14 -14.91 5.18
C ALA A 256 -24.95 -16.23 5.25
N LYS A 257 -25.27 -16.71 6.46
CA LYS A 257 -26.17 -17.86 6.64
C LYS A 257 -27.65 -17.51 6.42
N GLU A 258 -28.01 -16.26 6.69
CA GLU A 258 -29.39 -15.75 6.56
C GLU A 258 -29.70 -15.23 5.13
N ASP A 259 -28.73 -14.57 4.52
CA ASP A 259 -28.88 -13.97 3.19
C ASP A 259 -27.85 -14.56 2.20
N PRO A 260 -28.26 -15.48 1.32
CA PRO A 260 -27.37 -16.17 0.40
C PRO A 260 -26.70 -15.25 -0.64
N ARG A 261 -27.13 -13.98 -0.74
CA ARG A 261 -26.49 -12.99 -1.61
C ARG A 261 -25.23 -12.41 -0.98
N VAL A 262 -25.01 -12.60 0.32
CA VAL A 262 -23.82 -12.14 1.04
C VAL A 262 -22.89 -13.34 1.27
N PHE A 263 -21.67 -13.24 0.75
CA PHE A 263 -20.68 -14.31 0.84
C PHE A 263 -19.42 -13.83 1.54
N TYR A 264 -18.96 -14.58 2.53
CA TYR A 264 -17.65 -14.40 3.15
C TYR A 264 -16.72 -15.56 2.80
N GLY A 265 -15.63 -15.24 2.09
CA GLY A 265 -14.69 -16.24 1.56
C GLY A 265 -13.39 -16.41 2.36
N GLY A 266 -13.31 -15.80 3.56
CA GLY A 266 -12.09 -15.90 4.39
C GLY A 266 -10.90 -15.14 3.81
N MET A 267 -9.71 -15.69 3.97
CA MET A 267 -8.46 -15.11 3.44
C MET A 267 -8.00 -15.87 2.20
N LEU A 268 -7.69 -15.14 1.14
CA LEU A 268 -7.12 -15.67 -0.10
C LEU A 268 -5.70 -15.13 -0.32
N MET A 269 -4.94 -15.81 -1.17
CA MET A 269 -3.67 -15.29 -1.66
C MET A 269 -3.88 -14.10 -2.61
N ASN A 270 -2.90 -13.22 -2.69
CA ASN A 270 -3.02 -12.00 -3.50
C ASN A 270 -3.38 -12.26 -4.96
N GLN A 271 -2.86 -13.33 -5.56
CA GLN A 271 -3.17 -13.69 -6.95
C GLN A 271 -4.65 -14.06 -7.11
N GLU A 272 -5.21 -14.84 -6.18
CA GLU A 272 -6.62 -15.22 -6.18
C GLU A 272 -7.54 -14.01 -5.99
N ILE A 273 -7.13 -13.05 -5.14
CA ILE A 273 -7.84 -11.78 -4.98
C ILE A 273 -7.88 -11.01 -6.29
N VAL A 274 -6.73 -10.87 -6.98
CA VAL A 274 -6.66 -10.19 -8.29
C VAL A 274 -7.55 -10.87 -9.32
N ASP A 275 -7.57 -12.19 -9.37
CA ASP A 275 -8.41 -12.93 -10.32
C ASP A 275 -9.91 -12.69 -10.02
N ARG A 276 -10.32 -12.65 -8.73
CA ARG A 276 -11.69 -12.29 -8.33
C ARG A 276 -12.03 -10.83 -8.64
N GLU A 277 -11.09 -9.90 -8.47
CA GLU A 277 -11.27 -8.49 -8.85
C GLU A 277 -11.54 -8.33 -10.35
N LEU A 278 -10.87 -9.12 -11.19
CA LEU A 278 -11.07 -9.12 -12.65
C LEU A 278 -12.46 -9.67 -13.05
N GLU A 279 -12.98 -10.65 -12.32
CA GLU A 279 -14.28 -11.27 -12.56
C GLU A 279 -15.47 -10.46 -12.00
N ALA A 280 -15.22 -9.66 -10.96
CA ALA A 280 -16.28 -8.87 -10.30
C ALA A 280 -16.87 -7.79 -11.22
N THR A 281 -18.11 -7.39 -10.93
CA THR A 281 -18.82 -6.31 -11.65
C THR A 281 -18.47 -4.94 -11.04
N LEU A 282 -18.39 -4.86 -9.71
CA LEU A 282 -18.14 -3.61 -8.97
C LEU A 282 -17.24 -3.89 -7.76
N LEU A 283 -16.12 -3.17 -7.66
CA LEU A 283 -15.25 -3.20 -6.49
C LEU A 283 -15.62 -2.04 -5.56
N VAL A 284 -15.82 -2.34 -4.28
CA VAL A 284 -16.34 -1.34 -3.33
C VAL A 284 -15.30 -1.03 -2.24
N ASN A 285 -15.02 0.25 -2.02
CA ASN A 285 -14.21 0.73 -0.90
C ASN A 285 -15.06 1.70 -0.05
N PRO A 286 -15.77 1.19 0.98
CA PRO A 286 -16.74 1.96 1.75
C PRO A 286 -16.10 2.70 2.93
N ARG A 287 -14.80 3.02 2.87
CA ARG A 287 -14.06 3.59 3.99
C ARG A 287 -14.69 4.90 4.48
N PRO A 288 -15.06 5.03 5.76
CA PRO A 288 -15.64 6.26 6.31
C PRO A 288 -14.70 7.45 6.17
N THR A 289 -15.25 8.64 5.93
CA THR A 289 -14.49 9.88 5.73
C THR A 289 -14.37 10.75 6.98
N GLU A 290 -15.14 10.47 8.03
CA GLU A 290 -15.20 11.28 9.27
C GLU A 290 -13.94 11.19 10.12
N GLU A 291 -13.20 10.09 10.02
CA GLU A 291 -12.00 9.86 10.82
C GLU A 291 -10.87 10.81 10.43
N GLU A 292 -10.27 11.48 11.40
CA GLU A 292 -9.26 12.51 11.16
C GLU A 292 -8.06 12.02 10.34
N TYR A 293 -7.64 10.77 10.51
CA TYR A 293 -6.49 10.19 9.80
C TYR A 293 -6.73 10.03 8.29
N VAL A 294 -7.99 10.00 7.85
CA VAL A 294 -8.34 9.74 6.44
C VAL A 294 -7.83 10.84 5.51
N LYS A 295 -7.75 12.09 5.98
CA LYS A 295 -7.18 13.19 5.19
C LYS A 295 -5.68 13.07 4.93
N TYR A 296 -4.98 12.26 5.74
CA TYR A 296 -3.54 12.02 5.61
C TYR A 296 -3.21 10.72 4.88
N SER A 297 -4.20 9.95 4.46
CA SER A 297 -3.99 8.65 3.82
C SER A 297 -4.72 8.56 2.50
N PHE A 298 -4.17 7.72 1.60
CA PHE A 298 -4.86 7.29 0.40
C PHE A 298 -4.91 5.75 0.41
N PRO A 299 -6.08 5.12 0.30
CA PRO A 299 -6.17 3.67 0.33
C PRO A 299 -5.52 3.04 -0.88
N SER A 300 -4.49 2.24 -0.67
CA SER A 300 -3.81 1.48 -1.74
C SER A 300 -4.78 0.61 -2.55
N LYS A 301 -5.84 0.11 -1.92
CA LYS A 301 -6.91 -0.65 -2.57
C LYS A 301 -7.58 0.09 -3.71
N THR A 302 -7.82 1.39 -3.57
CA THR A 302 -8.43 2.16 -4.67
C THR A 302 -7.58 2.07 -5.93
N MET A 303 -6.25 2.18 -5.82
CA MET A 303 -5.37 1.99 -6.97
C MET A 303 -5.32 0.56 -7.49
N GLU A 304 -5.31 -0.42 -6.60
CA GLU A 304 -5.34 -1.85 -6.97
C GLU A 304 -6.64 -2.17 -7.73
N TYR A 305 -7.76 -1.72 -7.20
CA TYR A 305 -9.07 -1.88 -7.83
C TYR A 305 -9.15 -1.20 -9.20
N MET A 306 -8.69 0.05 -9.31
CA MET A 306 -8.63 0.74 -10.61
C MET A 306 -7.71 0.00 -11.59
N ALA A 307 -6.58 -0.54 -11.13
CA ALA A 307 -5.64 -1.28 -11.97
C ALA A 307 -6.20 -2.61 -12.50
N SER A 308 -7.19 -3.19 -11.84
CA SER A 308 -7.88 -4.40 -12.32
C SER A 308 -8.70 -4.13 -13.60
N GLY A 309 -9.21 -2.92 -13.79
CA GLY A 309 -10.11 -2.57 -14.90
C GLY A 309 -11.59 -2.87 -14.59
N THR A 310 -11.90 -3.20 -13.36
CA THR A 310 -13.28 -3.31 -12.87
C THR A 310 -13.76 -1.97 -12.34
N ALA A 311 -15.05 -1.66 -12.51
CA ALA A 311 -15.64 -0.44 -11.98
C ALA A 311 -15.43 -0.33 -10.46
N VAL A 312 -15.14 0.87 -9.97
CA VAL A 312 -14.86 1.12 -8.55
C VAL A 312 -15.89 2.08 -7.96
N LEU A 313 -16.48 1.70 -6.84
CA LEU A 313 -17.28 2.57 -5.97
C LEU A 313 -16.47 2.87 -4.70
N THR A 314 -16.24 4.12 -4.40
CA THR A 314 -15.50 4.54 -3.20
C THR A 314 -16.10 5.81 -2.59
N THR A 315 -15.91 6.00 -1.30
CA THR A 315 -16.26 7.24 -0.60
C THR A 315 -15.43 8.42 -1.13
N VAL A 316 -15.91 9.65 -0.93
CA VAL A 316 -15.21 10.88 -1.31
C VAL A 316 -14.11 11.16 -0.29
N LEU A 317 -13.02 10.38 -0.36
CA LEU A 317 -11.94 10.45 0.61
C LEU A 317 -11.21 11.81 0.57
N PRO A 318 -11.05 12.50 1.71
CA PRO A 318 -10.36 13.80 1.76
C PRO A 318 -8.92 13.78 1.23
N GLY A 319 -8.23 12.64 1.32
CA GLY A 319 -6.88 12.45 0.79
C GLY A 319 -6.83 12.07 -0.70
N MET A 320 -7.98 11.88 -1.36
CA MET A 320 -8.03 11.50 -2.77
C MET A 320 -8.01 12.75 -3.66
N PRO A 321 -7.01 12.91 -4.55
CA PRO A 321 -6.98 14.00 -5.51
C PRO A 321 -8.20 13.98 -6.45
N LYS A 322 -8.72 15.16 -6.79
CA LYS A 322 -9.90 15.30 -7.66
C LYS A 322 -9.73 14.66 -9.04
N GLU A 323 -8.49 14.50 -9.49
CA GLU A 323 -8.18 13.84 -10.77
C GLU A 323 -8.63 12.37 -10.85
N TYR A 324 -8.87 11.71 -9.68
CA TYR A 324 -9.40 10.33 -9.62
C TYR A 324 -10.93 10.27 -9.82
N HIS A 325 -11.66 11.35 -9.47
CA HIS A 325 -13.13 11.37 -9.46
C HIS A 325 -13.78 10.96 -10.79
N PRO A 326 -13.28 11.37 -11.97
CA PRO A 326 -13.86 10.97 -13.24
C PRO A 326 -13.84 9.46 -13.51
N TYR A 327 -12.97 8.74 -12.83
CA TYR A 327 -12.69 7.33 -13.08
C TYR A 327 -13.38 6.36 -12.11
N VAL A 328 -13.99 6.85 -11.04
CA VAL A 328 -14.68 6.05 -10.02
C VAL A 328 -16.13 6.49 -9.86
N TYR A 329 -16.95 5.64 -9.29
CA TYR A 329 -18.24 6.05 -8.73
C TYR A 329 -18.00 6.55 -7.31
N LEU A 330 -18.65 7.66 -6.94
CA LEU A 330 -18.47 8.30 -5.65
C LEU A 330 -19.66 8.04 -4.74
N LEU A 331 -19.38 7.54 -3.55
CA LEU A 331 -20.33 7.36 -2.47
C LEU A 331 -20.28 8.64 -1.59
N SER A 332 -21.29 9.48 -1.69
CA SER A 332 -21.41 10.74 -0.94
C SER A 332 -22.16 10.61 0.38
N ASP A 333 -22.99 9.59 0.51
CA ASP A 333 -23.73 9.24 1.72
C ASP A 333 -23.29 7.85 2.19
N GLU A 334 -22.58 7.80 3.31
CA GLU A 334 -21.93 6.61 3.85
C GLU A 334 -22.84 5.79 4.79
N THR A 335 -24.10 6.24 4.97
CA THR A 335 -25.13 5.47 5.69
C THR A 335 -25.54 4.23 4.88
N ALA A 336 -26.13 3.26 5.55
CA ALA A 336 -26.65 2.07 4.87
C ALA A 336 -27.66 2.43 3.78
N GLU A 337 -28.54 3.43 4.03
CA GLU A 337 -29.52 3.93 3.07
C GLU A 337 -28.84 4.60 1.86
N GLY A 338 -27.81 5.43 2.10
CA GLY A 338 -27.05 6.08 1.04
C GLY A 338 -26.30 5.08 0.18
N ILE A 339 -25.69 4.07 0.81
CA ILE A 339 -25.04 2.95 0.13
C ILE A 339 -26.04 2.16 -0.69
N ALA A 340 -27.22 1.83 -0.13
CA ALA A 340 -28.27 1.11 -0.84
C ALA A 340 -28.72 1.85 -2.11
N LYS A 341 -29.00 3.15 -2.00
CA LYS A 341 -29.38 3.99 -3.13
C LYS A 341 -28.30 4.04 -4.21
N THR A 342 -27.05 4.18 -3.79
CA THR A 342 -25.91 4.26 -4.71
C THR A 342 -25.67 2.92 -5.42
N LEU A 343 -25.70 1.80 -4.69
CA LEU A 343 -25.56 0.46 -5.25
C LEU A 343 -26.67 0.17 -6.25
N LYS A 344 -27.94 0.48 -5.91
CA LYS A 344 -29.06 0.32 -6.82
C LYS A 344 -28.87 1.11 -8.12
N THR A 345 -28.40 2.37 -8.01
CA THR A 345 -28.12 3.21 -9.18
C THR A 345 -26.99 2.66 -10.04
N VAL A 346 -25.86 2.30 -9.42
CA VAL A 346 -24.67 1.82 -10.15
C VAL A 346 -24.93 0.46 -10.77
N LEU A 347 -25.55 -0.46 -10.04
CA LEU A 347 -25.85 -1.81 -10.53
C LEU A 347 -27.03 -1.86 -11.52
N SER A 348 -27.77 -0.79 -11.72
CA SER A 348 -28.77 -0.69 -12.81
C SER A 348 -28.15 -0.33 -14.16
N LEU A 349 -26.88 0.09 -14.18
CA LEU A 349 -26.17 0.37 -15.43
C LEU A 349 -25.84 -0.92 -16.18
N SER A 350 -25.68 -0.84 -17.51
CA SER A 350 -25.30 -2.02 -18.29
C SER A 350 -23.86 -2.45 -17.99
N ASP A 351 -23.55 -3.72 -18.29
CA ASP A 351 -22.22 -4.27 -18.07
C ASP A 351 -21.16 -3.55 -18.90
N GLU A 352 -21.53 -3.08 -20.12
CA GLU A 352 -20.64 -2.31 -20.99
C GLU A 352 -20.27 -0.97 -20.37
N VAL A 353 -21.24 -0.27 -19.75
CA VAL A 353 -21.01 1.03 -19.09
C VAL A 353 -20.10 0.87 -17.88
N LEU A 354 -20.32 -0.17 -17.07
CA LEU A 354 -19.48 -0.45 -15.91
C LEU A 354 -18.05 -0.88 -16.36
N PHE A 355 -17.96 -1.71 -17.37
CA PHE A 355 -16.67 -2.16 -17.92
C PHE A 355 -15.87 -1.01 -18.53
N ASP A 356 -16.50 -0.15 -19.34
CA ASP A 356 -15.84 1.04 -19.91
C ASP A 356 -15.32 1.98 -18.82
N LYS A 357 -16.11 2.21 -17.76
CA LYS A 357 -15.67 3.00 -16.60
C LYS A 357 -14.44 2.40 -15.93
N GLY A 358 -14.44 1.08 -15.70
CA GLY A 358 -13.30 0.35 -15.12
C GLY A 358 -12.06 0.40 -16.02
N MET A 359 -12.20 0.24 -17.32
CA MET A 359 -11.10 0.32 -18.28
C MET A 359 -10.49 1.72 -18.35
N LYS A 360 -11.29 2.78 -18.27
CA LYS A 360 -10.79 4.16 -18.15
C LYS A 360 -10.01 4.39 -16.84
N ALA A 361 -10.51 3.84 -15.74
CA ALA A 361 -9.80 3.87 -14.45
C ALA A 361 -8.45 3.15 -14.53
N ARG A 362 -8.44 1.98 -15.16
CA ARG A 362 -7.21 1.19 -15.41
C ARG A 362 -6.19 1.96 -16.23
N ALA A 363 -6.61 2.54 -17.36
CA ALA A 363 -5.74 3.34 -18.21
C ALA A 363 -5.10 4.48 -17.41
N PHE A 364 -5.89 5.24 -16.66
CA PHE A 364 -5.39 6.34 -15.83
C PHE A 364 -4.30 5.89 -14.85
N VAL A 365 -4.56 4.85 -14.03
CA VAL A 365 -3.57 4.45 -13.01
C VAL A 365 -2.35 3.73 -13.58
N LEU A 366 -2.51 2.94 -14.65
CA LEU A 366 -1.39 2.24 -15.27
C LEU A 366 -0.54 3.14 -16.17
N GLU A 367 -1.05 4.26 -16.65
CA GLU A 367 -0.29 5.22 -17.45
C GLU A 367 0.31 6.35 -16.62
N GLN A 368 -0.37 6.79 -15.54
CA GLN A 368 0.02 7.99 -14.81
C GLN A 368 0.44 7.72 -13.35
N LYS A 369 0.04 6.59 -12.76
CA LYS A 369 0.21 6.30 -11.33
C LYS A 369 0.89 4.95 -11.07
N ASN A 370 1.54 4.35 -12.08
CA ASN A 370 2.28 3.12 -11.88
C ASN A 370 3.60 3.37 -11.13
N ASN A 371 4.17 2.30 -10.59
CA ASN A 371 5.39 2.35 -9.79
C ASN A 371 6.60 2.98 -10.51
N VAL A 372 6.69 2.86 -11.83
CA VAL A 372 7.79 3.46 -12.62
C VAL A 372 7.62 4.98 -12.72
N ILE A 373 6.42 5.45 -13.05
CA ILE A 373 6.11 6.89 -13.16
C ILE A 373 6.23 7.57 -11.79
N GLN A 374 5.72 6.94 -10.75
CA GLN A 374 5.80 7.49 -9.39
C GLN A 374 7.26 7.55 -8.90
N ALA A 375 8.07 6.53 -9.17
CA ALA A 375 9.51 6.54 -8.87
C ALA A 375 10.25 7.65 -9.64
N GLN A 376 9.87 7.91 -10.88
CA GLN A 376 10.46 8.97 -11.68
C GLN A 376 10.29 10.36 -11.03
N LYS A 377 9.15 10.65 -10.40
CA LYS A 377 8.94 11.91 -9.66
C LYS A 377 9.97 12.11 -8.54
N ILE A 378 10.34 11.02 -7.82
CA ILE A 378 11.40 11.09 -6.80
C ILE A 378 12.75 11.39 -7.43
N LEU A 379 13.08 10.72 -8.53
CA LEU A 379 14.35 10.94 -9.24
C LEU A 379 14.45 12.37 -9.79
N GLU A 380 13.35 12.94 -10.27
CA GLU A 380 13.29 14.32 -10.74
C GLU A 380 13.43 15.33 -9.59
N MET A 381 12.75 15.09 -8.45
CA MET A 381 12.94 15.93 -7.27
C MET A 381 14.41 15.98 -6.84
N LEU A 382 15.10 14.84 -6.87
CA LEU A 382 16.51 14.74 -6.48
C LEU A 382 17.49 15.37 -7.50
N LYS A 383 17.06 15.62 -8.73
CA LYS A 383 17.86 16.31 -9.78
C LYS A 383 17.71 17.84 -9.73
N ARG A 384 16.64 18.34 -9.15
CA ARG A 384 16.45 19.79 -8.94
C ARG A 384 17.48 20.29 -7.93
N LYS A 385 18.30 21.27 -8.34
CA LYS A 385 19.31 21.92 -7.48
C LYS A 385 18.67 22.94 -6.55
#